data_5e92d0c47d889adf4ba412d5a5e65075
#
_entry.id   5e92d0c47d889adf4ba412d5a5e65075
#
_cell.length_a   1.000
_cell.length_b   1.000
_cell.length_c   1.000
_cell.angle_alpha   90.00
_cell.angle_beta   90.00
_cell.angle_gamma   90.00
#
_symmetry.space_group_name_H-M   'P 1'
#
loop_
_entity.id
_entity.type
_entity.pdbx_description
1 polymer ?
#
loop_
_entity_poly.entity_id
_entity_poly.type
_entity_poly.pdbx_seq_one_letter_code
_entity_poly.pdbx_strand_id
1 'polypeptide(L)'
;MTAGDSAAADLSRGQYLVEALAACDNCHTPRGPNGYDLSARFSGGSQTFAGKDYVARGSNISPDKETGVGDWGDDELSAAIVAGVGRDGQLAPAMPSDSYRALTNADRNAMIAFLRASPPVKAQPAPPQRHGSWSPHPAPGAEATFDEAALSDKIKRGLYVASIARCLACHSAEVDDAPDHVNGLGAGGKIFRTPAGVAVASNITTHPGKGVGAWSDDEIKRAVTQGLSRKGEALKPPMSTLAKAHFAKMSPDDLDALVAYLRTLPAKE
;
A
#
# COMPACT_ATOMS: atom_id res chain seq x y z
N MET A 1 -0.56 11.43 -29.98
CA MET A 1 -1.41 10.49 -29.19
C MET A 1 -2.85 10.92 -29.37
N THR A 2 -3.76 10.02 -29.66
CA THR A 2 -5.18 10.31 -29.72
C THR A 2 -5.78 10.34 -28.31
N ALA A 3 -6.95 10.93 -28.12
CA ALA A 3 -7.61 10.93 -26.81
C ALA A 3 -7.89 9.50 -26.28
N GLY A 4 -8.11 8.55 -27.21
CA GLY A 4 -8.28 7.14 -26.88
C GLY A 4 -6.99 6.49 -26.35
N ASP A 5 -5.83 6.87 -26.91
CA ASP A 5 -4.52 6.35 -26.45
C ASP A 5 -4.19 6.84 -25.03
N SER A 6 -4.54 8.10 -24.71
CA SER A 6 -4.36 8.67 -23.37
C SER A 6 -5.23 7.94 -22.33
N ALA A 7 -6.53 7.76 -22.62
CA ALA A 7 -7.44 7.06 -21.70
C ALA A 7 -7.03 5.59 -21.44
N ALA A 8 -6.55 4.89 -22.46
CA ALA A 8 -6.05 3.52 -22.31
C ALA A 8 -4.75 3.48 -21.44
N ALA A 9 -3.85 4.46 -21.63
CA ALA A 9 -2.64 4.60 -20.83
C ALA A 9 -2.98 4.88 -19.36
N ASP A 10 -3.94 5.75 -19.10
CA ASP A 10 -4.40 6.07 -17.73
C ASP A 10 -5.01 4.84 -17.04
N LEU A 11 -5.83 4.05 -17.74
CA LEU A 11 -6.38 2.81 -17.18
C LEU A 11 -5.29 1.77 -16.88
N SER A 12 -4.31 1.61 -17.77
CA SER A 12 -3.17 0.70 -17.55
C SER A 12 -2.32 1.14 -16.36
N ARG A 13 -2.06 2.45 -16.23
CA ARG A 13 -1.34 3.02 -15.10
C ARG A 13 -2.13 2.84 -13.80
N GLY A 14 -3.42 3.12 -13.82
CA GLY A 14 -4.32 2.92 -12.67
C GLY A 14 -4.36 1.46 -12.22
N GLN A 15 -4.46 0.53 -13.16
CA GLN A 15 -4.39 -0.90 -12.87
C GLN A 15 -3.09 -1.27 -12.17
N TYR A 16 -1.95 -0.82 -12.70
CA TYR A 16 -0.65 -1.06 -12.11
C TYR A 16 -0.55 -0.54 -10.67
N LEU A 17 -0.99 0.69 -10.44
CA LEU A 17 -0.96 1.29 -9.10
C LEU A 17 -1.85 0.51 -8.11
N VAL A 18 -3.08 0.21 -8.50
CA VAL A 18 -4.06 -0.49 -7.65
C VAL A 18 -3.63 -1.92 -7.36
N GLU A 19 -3.11 -2.64 -8.37
CA GLU A 19 -2.78 -4.05 -8.24
C GLU A 19 -1.37 -4.32 -7.72
N ALA A 20 -0.37 -3.53 -8.16
CA ALA A 20 1.03 -3.79 -7.84
C ALA A 20 1.50 -3.00 -6.61
N LEU A 21 1.32 -1.67 -6.58
CA LEU A 21 1.91 -0.84 -5.54
C LEU A 21 0.99 -0.68 -4.32
N ALA A 22 -0.22 -0.17 -4.52
CA ALA A 22 -1.17 0.09 -3.43
C ALA A 22 -1.82 -1.18 -2.88
N ALA A 23 -1.85 -2.27 -3.66
CA ALA A 23 -2.40 -3.56 -3.27
C ALA A 23 -3.84 -3.46 -2.71
N CYS A 24 -4.72 -2.72 -3.38
CA CYS A 24 -6.07 -2.43 -2.89
C CYS A 24 -6.90 -3.69 -2.65
N ASP A 25 -6.71 -4.72 -3.47
CA ASP A 25 -7.34 -6.03 -3.29
C ASP A 25 -7.04 -6.66 -1.93
N ASN A 26 -5.88 -6.34 -1.32
CA ASN A 26 -5.49 -6.90 -0.02
C ASN A 26 -6.51 -6.58 1.09
N CYS A 27 -7.15 -5.41 1.00
CA CYS A 27 -8.12 -4.94 1.98
C CYS A 27 -9.54 -4.91 1.44
N HIS A 28 -9.75 -4.69 0.13
CA HIS A 28 -11.04 -4.39 -0.47
C HIS A 28 -11.64 -5.53 -1.31
N THR A 29 -10.95 -6.67 -1.42
CA THR A 29 -11.48 -7.86 -2.10
C THR A 29 -11.61 -9.01 -1.11
N PRO A 30 -12.75 -9.72 -1.07
CA PRO A 30 -12.90 -10.86 -0.18
C PRO A 30 -11.86 -11.95 -0.48
N ARG A 31 -11.55 -12.75 0.51
CA ARG A 31 -10.64 -13.90 0.36
C ARG A 31 -11.41 -15.20 0.44
N GLY A 32 -11.16 -16.05 -0.55
CA GLY A 32 -11.57 -17.45 -0.58
C GLY A 32 -10.39 -18.40 -0.26
N PRO A 33 -10.60 -19.71 -0.36
CA PRO A 33 -9.59 -20.73 -0.08
C PRO A 33 -8.32 -20.59 -0.96
N ASN A 34 -8.47 -20.07 -2.18
CA ASN A 34 -7.42 -19.99 -3.19
C ASN A 34 -6.86 -18.56 -3.38
N GLY A 35 -7.09 -17.65 -2.45
CA GLY A 35 -6.65 -16.26 -2.54
C GLY A 35 -7.82 -15.27 -2.63
N TYR A 36 -7.69 -14.23 -3.45
CA TYR A 36 -8.77 -13.25 -3.63
C TYR A 36 -9.92 -13.83 -4.46
N ASP A 37 -11.15 -13.58 -4.02
CA ASP A 37 -12.35 -13.83 -4.83
C ASP A 37 -12.52 -12.70 -5.85
N LEU A 38 -11.95 -12.88 -7.02
CA LEU A 38 -12.02 -11.88 -8.09
C LEU A 38 -13.41 -11.74 -8.72
N SER A 39 -14.34 -12.66 -8.47
CA SER A 39 -15.74 -12.50 -8.87
C SER A 39 -16.47 -11.45 -8.02
N ALA A 40 -15.98 -11.21 -6.81
CA ALA A 40 -16.44 -10.19 -5.89
C ALA A 40 -15.37 -9.10 -5.67
N ARG A 41 -14.58 -8.81 -6.69
CA ARG A 41 -13.48 -7.86 -6.59
C ARG A 41 -13.96 -6.48 -6.15
N PHE A 42 -13.24 -5.87 -5.21
CA PHE A 42 -13.51 -4.56 -4.63
C PHE A 42 -14.84 -4.43 -3.85
N SER A 43 -15.55 -5.52 -3.62
CA SER A 43 -16.83 -5.51 -2.90
C SER A 43 -16.69 -5.34 -1.38
N GLY A 44 -15.48 -5.26 -0.87
CA GLY A 44 -15.16 -5.19 0.55
C GLY A 44 -14.33 -6.38 1.01
N GLY A 45 -13.55 -6.18 2.05
CA GLY A 45 -12.62 -7.19 2.56
C GLY A 45 -13.23 -8.11 3.61
N SER A 46 -12.73 -9.33 3.69
CA SER A 46 -13.05 -10.26 4.78
C SER A 46 -12.15 -10.11 6.01
N GLN A 47 -11.01 -9.44 5.85
CA GLN A 47 -10.05 -9.24 6.93
C GLN A 47 -10.47 -8.09 7.84
N THR A 48 -10.41 -8.32 9.16
CA THR A 48 -10.64 -7.28 10.17
C THR A 48 -9.30 -6.66 10.59
N PHE A 49 -9.28 -5.34 10.62
CA PHE A 49 -8.19 -4.52 11.13
C PHE A 49 -8.65 -3.87 12.43
N ALA A 50 -7.85 -3.98 13.48
CA ALA A 50 -8.16 -3.39 14.78
C ALA A 50 -6.93 -2.64 15.31
N GLY A 51 -7.17 -1.46 15.84
CA GLY A 51 -6.24 -0.65 16.63
C GLY A 51 -6.92 -0.24 17.93
N LYS A 52 -6.26 0.62 18.69
CA LYS A 52 -6.79 1.09 19.99
C LYS A 52 -8.17 1.74 19.85
N ASP A 53 -8.37 2.55 18.81
CA ASP A 53 -9.55 3.41 18.66
C ASP A 53 -10.41 3.07 17.44
N TYR A 54 -10.19 1.90 16.82
CA TYR A 54 -11.00 1.48 15.68
C TYR A 54 -11.04 -0.04 15.49
N VAL A 55 -12.13 -0.49 14.89
CA VAL A 55 -12.26 -1.80 14.23
C VAL A 55 -12.83 -1.55 12.85
N ALA A 56 -12.16 -2.03 11.80
CA ALA A 56 -12.56 -1.78 10.42
C ALA A 56 -12.34 -3.00 9.53
N ARG A 57 -13.11 -3.06 8.45
CA ARG A 57 -12.89 -3.93 7.29
C ARG A 57 -12.80 -3.05 6.05
N GLY A 58 -12.21 -3.58 4.99
CA GLY A 58 -12.22 -2.91 3.70
C GLY A 58 -13.66 -2.69 3.25
N SER A 59 -14.01 -1.45 2.92
CA SER A 59 -15.32 -1.08 2.37
C SER A 59 -15.45 -1.57 0.92
N ASN A 60 -16.68 -1.57 0.40
CA ASN A 60 -16.93 -1.73 -1.02
C ASN A 60 -16.44 -0.49 -1.77
N ILE A 61 -15.42 -0.65 -2.61
CA ILE A 61 -14.85 0.39 -3.47
C ILE A 61 -15.12 0.11 -4.95
N SER A 62 -15.99 -0.87 -5.26
CA SER A 62 -16.49 -1.07 -6.63
C SER A 62 -17.40 0.09 -7.04
N PRO A 63 -17.61 0.33 -8.37
CA PRO A 63 -18.48 1.40 -8.83
C PRO A 63 -19.99 1.07 -8.72
N ASP A 64 -20.37 0.24 -7.76
CA ASP A 64 -21.78 0.06 -7.39
C ASP A 64 -22.31 1.34 -6.74
N LYS A 65 -23.46 1.83 -7.24
CA LYS A 65 -24.02 3.12 -6.81
C LYS A 65 -24.70 3.08 -5.44
N GLU A 66 -25.17 1.92 -5.02
CA GLU A 66 -25.93 1.80 -3.77
C GLU A 66 -25.02 1.44 -2.59
N THR A 67 -24.08 0.56 -2.80
CA THR A 67 -23.27 -0.03 -1.72
C THR A 67 -21.77 0.23 -1.84
N GLY A 68 -21.33 0.72 -3.00
CA GLY A 68 -19.95 1.04 -3.31
C GLY A 68 -19.69 2.54 -3.44
N VAL A 69 -18.79 2.89 -4.35
CA VAL A 69 -18.38 4.29 -4.58
C VAL A 69 -18.87 4.84 -5.92
N GLY A 70 -19.87 4.18 -6.55
CA GLY A 70 -20.32 4.51 -7.90
C GLY A 70 -21.01 5.87 -8.04
N ASP A 71 -21.58 6.42 -6.98
CA ASP A 71 -22.18 7.75 -6.93
C ASP A 71 -21.27 8.82 -6.28
N TRP A 72 -20.05 8.46 -5.88
CA TRP A 72 -19.08 9.41 -5.36
C TRP A 72 -18.48 10.27 -6.48
N GLY A 73 -18.27 11.56 -6.23
CA GLY A 73 -17.47 12.41 -7.12
C GLY A 73 -15.97 12.03 -7.09
N ASP A 74 -15.21 12.44 -8.10
CA ASP A 74 -13.78 12.17 -8.16
C ASP A 74 -13.02 12.89 -7.04
N ASP A 75 -13.48 14.07 -6.63
CA ASP A 75 -12.92 14.79 -5.47
C ASP A 75 -13.16 14.05 -4.16
N GLU A 76 -14.33 13.42 -3.98
CA GLU A 76 -14.63 12.58 -2.80
C GLU A 76 -13.74 11.34 -2.76
N LEU A 77 -13.57 10.67 -3.90
CA LEU A 77 -12.65 9.52 -4.01
C LEU A 77 -11.19 9.93 -3.76
N SER A 78 -10.78 11.08 -4.32
CA SER A 78 -9.48 11.65 -4.08
C SER A 78 -9.26 11.92 -2.58
N ALA A 79 -10.21 12.58 -1.92
CA ALA A 79 -10.14 12.86 -0.48
C ALA A 79 -10.05 11.57 0.36
N ALA A 80 -10.81 10.54 0.00
CA ALA A 80 -10.75 9.24 0.67
C ALA A 80 -9.36 8.57 0.51
N ILE A 81 -8.79 8.62 -0.69
CA ILE A 81 -7.50 8.00 -0.98
C ILE A 81 -6.36 8.75 -0.28
N VAL A 82 -6.24 10.08 -0.46
CA VAL A 82 -5.03 10.81 -0.05
C VAL A 82 -5.16 11.59 1.26
N ALA A 83 -6.39 11.89 1.70
CA ALA A 83 -6.63 12.60 2.95
C ALA A 83 -7.29 11.74 4.02
N GLY A 84 -7.75 10.53 3.68
CA GLY A 84 -8.45 9.66 4.62
C GLY A 84 -9.79 10.22 5.09
N VAL A 85 -10.50 10.93 4.22
CA VAL A 85 -11.80 11.53 4.52
C VAL A 85 -12.86 10.94 3.59
N GLY A 86 -13.77 10.17 4.16
CA GLY A 86 -14.96 9.65 3.47
C GLY A 86 -16.19 10.48 3.77
N ARG A 87 -17.35 10.13 3.19
CA ARG A 87 -18.62 10.82 3.43
C ARG A 87 -19.05 10.83 4.89
N ASP A 88 -18.69 9.78 5.64
CA ASP A 88 -19.02 9.63 7.06
C ASP A 88 -17.88 10.12 7.99
N GLY A 89 -16.98 10.94 7.49
CA GLY A 89 -15.86 11.50 8.24
C GLY A 89 -14.54 10.77 8.04
N GLN A 90 -13.64 10.88 9.01
CA GLN A 90 -12.29 10.33 8.93
C GLN A 90 -12.30 8.80 8.79
N LEU A 91 -11.58 8.27 7.81
CA LEU A 91 -11.41 6.82 7.61
C LEU A 91 -10.48 6.23 8.69
N ALA A 92 -10.64 4.95 8.97
CA ALA A 92 -9.76 4.26 9.92
C ALA A 92 -8.29 4.23 9.41
N PRO A 93 -7.29 4.26 10.30
CA PRO A 93 -5.86 4.24 9.92
C PRO A 93 -5.44 3.00 9.13
N ALA A 94 -6.26 1.95 9.13
CA ALA A 94 -6.07 0.79 8.27
C ALA A 94 -6.14 1.14 6.78
N MET A 95 -6.91 2.19 6.40
CA MET A 95 -6.83 2.82 5.08
C MET A 95 -5.61 3.74 5.06
N PRO A 96 -4.57 3.42 4.28
CA PRO A 96 -3.25 4.05 4.42
C PRO A 96 -3.15 5.39 3.66
N SER A 97 -4.08 6.29 3.90
CA SER A 97 -4.17 7.58 3.21
C SER A 97 -2.94 8.46 3.44
N ASP A 98 -2.30 8.33 4.61
CA ASP A 98 -1.03 9.01 4.90
C ASP A 98 0.12 8.57 3.99
N SER A 99 0.13 7.31 3.57
CA SER A 99 1.08 6.81 2.56
C SER A 99 0.69 7.24 1.14
N TYR A 100 -0.61 7.25 0.83
CA TYR A 100 -1.12 7.62 -0.49
C TYR A 100 -1.15 9.13 -0.73
N ARG A 101 -0.95 9.95 0.29
CA ARG A 101 -0.73 11.39 0.17
C ARG A 101 0.40 11.75 -0.80
N ALA A 102 1.39 10.88 -0.92
CA ALA A 102 2.50 11.01 -1.85
C ALA A 102 2.10 10.90 -3.34
N LEU A 103 0.95 10.31 -3.67
CA LEU A 103 0.51 10.10 -5.05
C LEU A 103 0.56 11.38 -5.87
N THR A 104 1.15 11.32 -7.06
CA THR A 104 1.04 12.41 -8.04
C THR A 104 -0.44 12.59 -8.43
N ASN A 105 -0.78 13.76 -8.94
CA ASN A 105 -2.14 14.02 -9.40
C ASN A 105 -2.55 13.07 -10.54
N ALA A 106 -1.65 12.80 -11.49
CA ALA A 106 -1.92 11.88 -12.59
C ALA A 106 -2.14 10.45 -12.08
N ASP A 107 -1.28 9.95 -11.20
CA ASP A 107 -1.41 8.61 -10.64
C ASP A 107 -2.68 8.42 -9.83
N ARG A 108 -3.05 9.41 -9.01
CA ARG A 108 -4.31 9.40 -8.28
C ARG A 108 -5.52 9.34 -9.22
N ASN A 109 -5.52 10.17 -10.27
CA ASN A 109 -6.61 10.18 -11.26
C ASN A 109 -6.67 8.86 -12.04
N ALA A 110 -5.52 8.28 -12.37
CA ALA A 110 -5.44 6.97 -13.02
C ALA A 110 -6.03 5.86 -12.13
N MET A 111 -5.74 5.86 -10.82
CA MET A 111 -6.35 4.92 -9.87
C MET A 111 -7.87 5.06 -9.83
N ILE A 112 -8.38 6.29 -9.76
CA ILE A 112 -9.82 6.57 -9.75
C ILE A 112 -10.46 6.08 -11.05
N ALA A 113 -9.86 6.38 -12.20
CA ALA A 113 -10.35 5.92 -13.51
C ALA A 113 -10.41 4.38 -13.57
N PHE A 114 -9.41 3.68 -13.07
CA PHE A 114 -9.40 2.21 -13.03
C PHE A 114 -10.50 1.65 -12.11
N LEU A 115 -10.70 2.22 -10.92
CA LEU A 115 -11.77 1.81 -10.01
C LEU A 115 -13.16 2.01 -10.67
N ARG A 116 -13.35 3.12 -11.36
CA ARG A 116 -14.60 3.39 -12.10
C ARG A 116 -14.86 2.45 -13.27
N ALA A 117 -13.80 1.99 -13.92
CA ALA A 117 -13.89 1.03 -15.02
C ALA A 117 -14.06 -0.41 -14.54
N SER A 118 -13.92 -0.68 -13.26
CA SER A 118 -14.08 -2.02 -12.67
C SER A 118 -15.57 -2.43 -12.67
N PRO A 119 -15.88 -3.74 -12.66
CA PRO A 119 -17.26 -4.20 -12.55
C PRO A 119 -17.91 -3.74 -11.22
N PRO A 120 -19.16 -3.22 -11.23
CA PRO A 120 -19.89 -2.95 -10.02
C PRO A 120 -20.28 -4.25 -9.30
N VAL A 121 -20.10 -4.30 -7.99
CA VAL A 121 -20.49 -5.44 -7.16
C VAL A 121 -21.32 -4.96 -5.99
N LYS A 122 -22.57 -5.38 -5.92
CA LYS A 122 -23.45 -5.03 -4.81
C LYS A 122 -23.09 -5.85 -3.59
N ALA A 123 -22.54 -5.21 -2.56
CA ALA A 123 -22.19 -5.82 -1.29
C ALA A 123 -22.11 -4.74 -0.19
N GLN A 124 -22.56 -5.07 0.99
CA GLN A 124 -22.56 -4.13 2.12
C GLN A 124 -21.73 -4.71 3.28
N PRO A 125 -20.40 -4.49 3.28
CA PRO A 125 -19.56 -4.88 4.41
C PRO A 125 -19.99 -4.15 5.69
N ALA A 126 -19.67 -4.75 6.83
CA ALA A 126 -19.98 -4.15 8.13
C ALA A 126 -19.31 -2.76 8.23
N PRO A 127 -20.04 -1.73 8.70
CA PRO A 127 -19.48 -0.40 8.85
C PRO A 127 -18.33 -0.40 9.87
N PRO A 128 -17.35 0.47 9.71
CA PRO A 128 -16.26 0.59 10.67
C PRO A 128 -16.76 1.14 12.01
N GLN A 129 -16.19 0.62 13.09
CA GLN A 129 -16.35 1.19 14.43
C GLN A 129 -15.15 2.12 14.68
N ARG A 130 -15.42 3.36 15.05
CA ARG A 130 -14.42 4.40 15.29
C ARG A 130 -14.71 5.06 16.62
N HIS A 131 -13.72 5.11 17.51
CA HIS A 131 -13.89 5.60 18.88
C HIS A 131 -12.95 6.78 19.20
N GLY A 132 -12.10 7.18 18.25
CA GLY A 132 -11.14 8.25 18.42
C GLY A 132 -10.82 8.96 17.11
N SER A 133 -9.86 9.88 17.19
CA SER A 133 -9.25 10.57 16.05
C SER A 133 -7.76 10.22 16.00
N TRP A 134 -7.17 10.29 14.83
CA TRP A 134 -5.75 10.04 14.63
C TRP A 134 -5.15 11.05 13.66
N SER A 135 -3.86 11.28 13.82
CA SER A 135 -3.07 12.12 12.93
C SER A 135 -2.39 11.27 11.86
N PRO A 136 -2.18 11.80 10.64
CA PRO A 136 -1.38 11.13 9.63
C PRO A 136 0.09 11.00 10.05
N HIS A 137 0.72 9.87 9.68
CA HIS A 137 2.14 9.59 9.89
C HIS A 137 2.82 9.21 8.57
N PRO A 138 2.93 10.14 7.61
CA PRO A 138 3.59 9.86 6.32
C PRO A 138 5.08 9.59 6.53
N ALA A 139 5.68 8.85 5.60
CA ALA A 139 7.12 8.66 5.60
C ALA A 139 7.84 10.00 5.34
N PRO A 140 9.02 10.23 5.95
CA PRO A 140 9.81 11.44 5.73
C PRO A 140 10.12 11.66 4.25
N GLY A 141 9.82 12.87 3.74
CA GLY A 141 9.93 13.24 2.34
C GLY A 141 8.73 12.85 1.47
N ALA A 142 7.68 12.25 2.06
CA ALA A 142 6.43 11.86 1.39
C ALA A 142 5.18 12.49 2.05
N GLU A 143 5.36 13.64 2.72
CA GLU A 143 4.32 14.35 3.46
C GLU A 143 3.30 15.05 2.54
N ALA A 144 3.64 15.22 1.26
CA ALA A 144 2.83 15.89 0.26
C ALA A 144 2.87 15.14 -1.08
N THR A 145 1.93 15.50 -1.95
CA THR A 145 1.88 15.02 -3.34
C THR A 145 3.21 15.27 -4.06
N PHE A 146 3.76 14.24 -4.68
CA PHE A 146 4.96 14.37 -5.50
C PHE A 146 4.63 15.12 -6.79
N ASP A 147 5.60 15.93 -7.23
CA ASP A 147 5.63 16.43 -8.60
C ASP A 147 6.07 15.28 -9.52
N GLU A 148 5.39 15.10 -10.64
CA GLU A 148 5.70 14.06 -11.63
C GLU A 148 7.13 14.18 -12.17
N ALA A 149 7.61 15.41 -12.39
CA ALA A 149 8.98 15.66 -12.82
C ALA A 149 10.02 15.15 -11.82
N ALA A 150 9.69 15.15 -10.52
CA ALA A 150 10.57 14.64 -9.48
C ALA A 150 10.81 13.13 -9.58
N LEU A 151 9.91 12.38 -10.21
CA LEU A 151 10.01 10.93 -10.38
C LEU A 151 11.06 10.52 -11.45
N SER A 152 11.65 11.48 -12.17
CA SER A 152 12.83 11.25 -13.00
C SER A 152 14.09 10.97 -12.17
N ASP A 153 14.16 11.48 -10.94
CA ASP A 153 15.21 11.14 -9.97
C ASP A 153 14.94 9.75 -9.38
N LYS A 154 15.93 8.86 -9.52
CA LYS A 154 15.80 7.46 -9.11
C LYS A 154 15.53 7.29 -7.62
N ILE A 155 16.11 8.11 -6.75
CA ILE A 155 15.92 8.02 -5.30
C ILE A 155 14.54 8.55 -4.91
N LYS A 156 14.09 9.67 -5.48
CA LYS A 156 12.75 10.21 -5.25
C LYS A 156 11.67 9.25 -5.75
N ARG A 157 11.88 8.66 -6.94
CA ARG A 157 11.00 7.58 -7.44
C ARG A 157 10.98 6.39 -6.49
N GLY A 158 12.11 5.99 -5.93
CA GLY A 158 12.20 4.91 -4.95
C GLY A 158 11.47 5.22 -3.65
N LEU A 159 11.58 6.44 -3.14
CA LEU A 159 10.78 6.91 -1.98
C LEU A 159 9.28 6.90 -2.30
N TYR A 160 8.88 7.38 -3.49
CA TYR A 160 7.51 7.33 -3.96
C TYR A 160 6.96 5.91 -3.97
N VAL A 161 7.66 4.96 -4.59
CA VAL A 161 7.30 3.54 -4.61
C VAL A 161 7.23 2.96 -3.20
N ALA A 162 8.23 3.23 -2.35
CA ALA A 162 8.26 2.78 -0.97
C ALA A 162 7.08 3.31 -0.15
N SER A 163 6.64 4.54 -0.42
CA SER A 163 5.50 5.17 0.23
C SER A 163 4.19 4.49 -0.21
N ILE A 164 3.92 4.41 -1.52
CA ILE A 164 2.69 3.80 -2.03
C ILE A 164 2.59 2.31 -1.65
N ALA A 165 3.69 1.57 -1.72
CA ALA A 165 3.77 0.18 -1.29
C ALA A 165 3.84 0.00 0.24
N ARG A 166 3.87 1.11 1.01
CA ARG A 166 3.85 1.15 2.48
C ARG A 166 5.04 0.44 3.14
N CYS A 167 6.18 0.40 2.50
CA CYS A 167 7.35 -0.30 3.03
C CYS A 167 7.71 0.20 4.43
N LEU A 168 7.84 1.52 4.60
CA LEU A 168 8.24 2.12 5.87
C LEU A 168 7.15 2.06 6.95
N ALA A 169 5.86 2.07 6.59
CA ALA A 169 4.77 1.92 7.55
C ALA A 169 4.74 0.53 8.21
N CYS A 170 5.23 -0.49 7.51
CA CYS A 170 5.36 -1.85 8.04
C CYS A 170 6.74 -2.13 8.63
N HIS A 171 7.79 -1.58 8.03
CA HIS A 171 9.18 -1.85 8.40
C HIS A 171 9.82 -0.79 9.30
N SER A 172 9.03 0.08 9.92
CA SER A 172 9.49 0.93 11.03
C SER A 172 8.95 0.40 12.35
N ALA A 173 9.66 0.66 13.44
CA ALA A 173 9.16 0.38 14.78
C ALA A 173 7.87 1.18 15.04
N GLU A 174 7.05 0.73 15.97
CA GLU A 174 5.82 1.44 16.37
C GLU A 174 5.97 2.05 17.75
N VAL A 175 5.46 3.28 17.86
CA VAL A 175 5.25 3.97 19.14
C VAL A 175 3.81 4.48 19.11
N ASP A 176 3.03 4.14 20.12
CA ASP A 176 1.61 4.54 20.25
C ASP A 176 0.76 4.23 19.01
N ASP A 177 0.88 3.02 18.47
CA ASP A 177 0.21 2.52 17.26
C ASP A 177 0.59 3.26 15.95
N ALA A 178 1.62 4.09 15.96
CA ALA A 178 2.11 4.80 14.79
C ALA A 178 3.56 4.40 14.44
N PRO A 179 3.95 4.45 13.15
CA PRO A 179 5.35 4.20 12.78
C PRO A 179 6.29 5.25 13.37
N ASP A 180 7.33 4.83 14.09
CA ASP A 180 8.41 5.72 14.52
C ASP A 180 9.37 6.00 13.35
N HIS A 181 9.08 7.05 12.61
CA HIS A 181 9.93 7.48 11.51
C HIS A 181 11.18 8.28 11.98
N VAL A 182 11.27 8.65 13.23
CA VAL A 182 12.42 9.39 13.78
C VAL A 182 13.52 8.42 14.19
N ASN A 183 13.22 7.52 15.10
CA ASN A 183 14.23 6.61 15.66
C ASN A 183 14.21 5.24 15.00
N GLY A 184 13.04 4.78 14.55
CA GLY A 184 12.79 3.44 14.04
C GLY A 184 12.63 3.31 12.52
N LEU A 185 12.92 4.36 11.74
CA LEU A 185 12.72 4.34 10.28
C LEU A 185 13.44 3.16 9.61
N GLY A 186 12.68 2.24 9.07
CA GLY A 186 13.21 1.04 8.40
C GLY A 186 13.81 -0.01 9.33
N ALA A 187 13.86 0.20 10.64
CA ALA A 187 14.48 -0.72 11.61
C ALA A 187 13.69 -2.02 11.83
N GLY A 188 12.46 -2.10 11.31
CA GLY A 188 11.60 -3.26 11.54
C GLY A 188 10.94 -3.25 12.92
N GLY A 189 10.59 -4.43 13.42
CA GLY A 189 10.07 -4.60 14.79
C GLY A 189 8.54 -4.63 14.89
N LYS A 190 7.80 -4.14 13.91
CA LYS A 190 6.33 -4.22 13.92
C LYS A 190 5.85 -5.66 13.94
N ILE A 191 4.90 -5.95 14.83
CA ILE A 191 4.38 -7.31 15.05
C ILE A 191 3.08 -7.50 14.28
N PHE A 192 3.02 -8.54 13.46
CA PHE A 192 1.81 -8.97 12.75
C PHE A 192 1.31 -10.30 13.33
N ARG A 193 0.04 -10.32 13.74
CA ARG A 193 -0.65 -11.55 14.16
C ARG A 193 -1.55 -12.01 13.02
N THR A 194 -1.24 -13.16 12.44
CA THR A 194 -1.96 -13.72 11.29
C THR A 194 -2.44 -15.14 11.64
N PRO A 195 -3.39 -15.71 10.89
CA PRO A 195 -3.76 -17.12 11.06
C PRO A 195 -2.58 -18.09 10.90
N ALA A 196 -1.54 -17.70 10.16
CA ALA A 196 -0.31 -18.47 10.00
C ALA A 196 0.71 -18.27 11.15
N GLY A 197 0.32 -17.54 12.20
CA GLY A 197 1.16 -17.27 13.37
C GLY A 197 1.66 -15.82 13.43
N VAL A 198 2.67 -15.61 14.26
CA VAL A 198 3.27 -14.29 14.48
C VAL A 198 4.43 -14.06 13.49
N ALA A 199 4.44 -12.89 12.87
CA ALA A 199 5.55 -12.37 12.09
C ALA A 199 6.01 -11.03 12.66
N VAL A 200 7.30 -10.75 12.56
CA VAL A 200 7.91 -9.46 12.92
C VAL A 200 8.50 -8.87 11.64
N ALA A 201 8.20 -7.61 11.37
CA ALA A 201 8.76 -6.92 10.23
C ALA A 201 10.28 -6.85 10.35
N SER A 202 10.97 -7.21 9.27
CA SER A 202 12.43 -7.19 9.23
C SER A 202 12.97 -5.77 9.14
N ASN A 203 14.19 -5.58 9.61
CA ASN A 203 14.97 -4.37 9.35
C ASN A 203 15.33 -4.32 7.85
N ILE A 204 14.99 -3.21 7.18
CA ILE A 204 15.27 -2.96 5.75
C ILE A 204 16.27 -1.82 5.55
N THR A 205 16.94 -1.39 6.62
CA THR A 205 18.00 -0.36 6.55
C THR A 205 19.31 -0.95 6.00
N THR A 206 20.29 -0.08 5.78
CA THR A 206 21.63 -0.48 5.34
C THR A 206 22.48 -1.13 6.43
N HIS A 207 21.93 -1.46 7.59
CA HIS A 207 22.67 -2.17 8.63
C HIS A 207 23.14 -3.54 8.10
N PRO A 208 24.46 -3.88 8.15
CA PRO A 208 25.00 -5.05 7.45
C PRO A 208 24.57 -6.39 8.06
N GLY A 209 24.33 -6.44 9.36
CA GLY A 209 23.95 -7.68 10.07
C GLY A 209 22.45 -7.84 10.30
N LYS A 210 21.74 -6.76 10.69
CA LYS A 210 20.30 -6.80 11.01
C LYS A 210 19.42 -6.39 9.85
N GLY A 211 19.92 -5.54 8.95
CA GLY A 211 19.21 -5.01 7.79
C GLY A 211 19.60 -5.68 6.47
N VAL A 212 19.38 -4.96 5.39
CA VAL A 212 19.67 -5.43 4.02
C VAL A 212 21.02 -4.92 3.48
N GLY A 213 21.85 -4.28 4.32
CA GLY A 213 23.09 -3.64 3.88
C GLY A 213 24.10 -4.60 3.22
N ALA A 214 24.16 -5.85 3.67
CA ALA A 214 25.02 -6.88 3.09
C ALA A 214 24.33 -7.75 2.01
N TRP A 215 23.09 -7.42 1.63
CA TRP A 215 22.37 -8.15 0.58
C TRP A 215 22.74 -7.60 -0.79
N SER A 216 22.73 -8.43 -1.83
CA SER A 216 22.76 -7.92 -3.20
C SER A 216 21.42 -7.27 -3.58
N ASP A 217 21.43 -6.46 -4.63
CA ASP A 217 20.19 -5.86 -5.14
C ASP A 217 19.20 -6.93 -5.60
N ASP A 218 19.67 -8.01 -6.21
CA ASP A 218 18.84 -9.14 -6.63
C ASP A 218 18.24 -9.91 -5.45
N GLU A 219 18.96 -10.03 -4.33
CA GLU A 219 18.44 -10.62 -3.10
C GLU A 219 17.29 -9.76 -2.52
N ILE A 220 17.44 -8.44 -2.53
CA ILE A 220 16.38 -7.50 -2.10
C ILE A 220 15.18 -7.60 -3.04
N LYS A 221 15.38 -7.52 -4.36
CA LYS A 221 14.32 -7.65 -5.36
C LYS A 221 13.55 -8.96 -5.21
N ARG A 222 14.28 -10.07 -5.01
CA ARG A 222 13.67 -11.39 -4.78
C ARG A 222 12.83 -11.42 -3.49
N ALA A 223 13.28 -10.79 -2.43
CA ALA A 223 12.50 -10.70 -1.20
C ALA A 223 11.21 -9.90 -1.41
N VAL A 224 11.29 -8.79 -2.14
CA VAL A 224 10.14 -7.94 -2.44
C VAL A 224 9.14 -8.64 -3.36
N THR A 225 9.59 -9.28 -4.45
CA THR A 225 8.70 -9.79 -5.51
C THR A 225 8.31 -11.25 -5.37
N GLN A 226 9.14 -12.06 -4.71
CA GLN A 226 8.90 -13.49 -4.56
C GLN A 226 8.61 -13.92 -3.11
N GLY A 227 8.85 -13.03 -2.15
CA GLY A 227 8.68 -13.33 -0.73
C GLY A 227 9.69 -14.34 -0.23
N LEU A 228 10.93 -14.29 -0.71
CA LEU A 228 12.03 -15.17 -0.32
C LEU A 228 13.12 -14.40 0.43
N SER A 229 13.60 -14.98 1.53
CA SER A 229 14.74 -14.44 2.27
C SER A 229 16.04 -14.51 1.46
N ARG A 230 17.12 -13.90 1.98
CA ARG A 230 18.48 -14.03 1.41
C ARG A 230 18.87 -15.50 1.20
N LYS A 231 18.45 -16.38 2.11
CA LYS A 231 18.75 -17.82 2.05
C LYS A 231 17.80 -18.60 1.13
N GLY A 232 16.83 -17.95 0.48
CA GLY A 232 15.83 -18.61 -0.35
C GLY A 232 14.65 -19.20 0.43
N GLU A 233 14.54 -18.93 1.73
CA GLU A 233 13.45 -19.39 2.58
C GLU A 233 12.22 -18.49 2.39
N ALA A 234 11.01 -19.07 2.43
CA ALA A 234 9.78 -18.30 2.32
C ALA A 234 9.61 -17.33 3.50
N LEU A 235 9.32 -16.07 3.19
CA LEU A 235 8.95 -15.07 4.19
C LEU A 235 7.57 -15.40 4.77
N LYS A 236 7.31 -14.93 5.99
CA LYS A 236 6.00 -15.08 6.62
C LYS A 236 4.99 -14.07 6.08
N PRO A 237 3.67 -14.38 6.12
CA PRO A 237 2.65 -13.36 5.91
C PRO A 237 2.74 -12.24 6.97
N PRO A 238 2.42 -10.97 6.63
CA PRO A 238 1.80 -10.54 5.38
C PRO A 238 2.76 -10.38 4.21
N MET A 239 4.09 -10.29 4.43
CA MET A 239 5.06 -9.98 3.38
C MET A 239 5.03 -10.99 2.22
N SER A 240 5.01 -12.30 2.49
CA SER A 240 4.94 -13.32 1.45
C SER A 240 3.67 -13.24 0.61
N THR A 241 2.55 -12.85 1.21
CA THR A 241 1.28 -12.66 0.51
C THR A 241 1.35 -11.44 -0.42
N LEU A 242 1.84 -10.31 0.10
CA LEU A 242 2.00 -9.07 -0.68
C LEU A 242 2.99 -9.26 -1.82
N ALA A 243 4.12 -9.91 -1.57
CA ALA A 243 5.13 -10.19 -2.57
C ALA A 243 4.52 -10.95 -3.78
N LYS A 244 3.86 -12.06 -3.51
CA LYS A 244 3.34 -12.95 -4.56
C LYS A 244 2.11 -12.40 -5.27
N ALA A 245 1.19 -11.78 -4.54
CA ALA A 245 -0.08 -11.31 -5.10
C ALA A 245 0.03 -9.93 -5.79
N HIS A 246 0.94 -9.09 -5.33
CA HIS A 246 1.03 -7.69 -5.70
C HIS A 246 2.42 -7.31 -6.22
N PHE A 247 3.43 -7.34 -5.38
CA PHE A 247 4.76 -6.80 -5.69
C PHE A 247 5.48 -7.56 -6.80
N ALA A 248 5.12 -8.82 -7.07
CA ALA A 248 5.57 -9.55 -8.26
C ALA A 248 5.21 -8.86 -9.58
N LYS A 249 4.25 -7.93 -9.57
CA LYS A 249 3.81 -7.14 -10.73
C LYS A 249 4.53 -5.79 -10.83
N MET A 250 5.44 -5.45 -9.92
CA MET A 250 6.21 -4.21 -9.99
C MET A 250 7.02 -4.13 -11.28
N SER A 251 7.03 -2.95 -11.90
CA SER A 251 7.89 -2.72 -13.06
C SER A 251 9.37 -2.81 -12.67
N PRO A 252 10.25 -3.25 -13.57
CA PRO A 252 11.69 -3.29 -13.30
C PRO A 252 12.25 -1.95 -12.82
N ASP A 253 11.81 -0.85 -13.44
CA ASP A 253 12.27 0.50 -13.10
C ASP A 253 11.86 0.93 -11.70
N ASP A 254 10.63 0.63 -11.28
CA ASP A 254 10.15 0.92 -9.93
C ASP A 254 10.85 0.06 -8.88
N LEU A 255 11.11 -1.19 -9.22
CA LEU A 255 11.85 -2.10 -8.33
C LEU A 255 13.31 -1.66 -8.18
N ASP A 256 13.96 -1.22 -9.25
CA ASP A 256 15.32 -0.67 -9.24
C ASP A 256 15.39 0.65 -8.45
N ALA A 257 14.38 1.50 -8.59
CA ALA A 257 14.26 2.74 -7.84
C ALA A 257 14.04 2.46 -6.34
N LEU A 258 13.16 1.52 -6.01
CA LEU A 258 12.91 1.08 -4.64
C LEU A 258 14.21 0.60 -3.98
N VAL A 259 14.96 -0.28 -4.63
CA VAL A 259 16.25 -0.78 -4.09
C VAL A 259 17.24 0.37 -3.90
N ALA A 260 17.34 1.28 -4.88
CA ALA A 260 18.21 2.44 -4.77
C ALA A 260 17.85 3.32 -3.56
N TYR A 261 16.56 3.55 -3.32
CA TYR A 261 16.09 4.28 -2.13
C TYR A 261 16.42 3.53 -0.84
N LEU A 262 16.17 2.22 -0.74
CA LEU A 262 16.49 1.43 0.45
C LEU A 262 17.98 1.50 0.80
N ARG A 263 18.86 1.63 -0.21
CA ARG A 263 20.31 1.85 -0.02
C ARG A 263 20.66 3.21 0.58
N THR A 264 19.73 4.16 0.62
CA THR A 264 19.94 5.46 1.28
C THR A 264 19.50 5.48 2.74
N LEU A 265 18.75 4.46 3.20
CA LEU A 265 18.28 4.41 4.58
C LEU A 265 19.45 4.27 5.54
N PRO A 266 19.59 5.15 6.56
CA PRO A 266 20.67 5.05 7.52
C PRO A 266 20.60 3.72 8.28
N ALA A 267 21.76 3.11 8.54
CA ALA A 267 21.84 1.88 9.31
C ALA A 267 21.21 2.06 10.70
N LYS A 268 20.28 1.18 11.06
CA LYS A 268 19.60 1.15 12.35
C LYS A 268 19.71 -0.24 12.97
N GLU A 269 19.73 -0.30 14.31
CA GLU A 269 19.77 -1.57 15.05
C GLU A 269 18.39 -2.18 15.30
#